data_7b84e7a1e5f2515a6f4ea1c5296d78e6
#
_entry.id   7b84e7a1e5f2515a6f4ea1c5296d78e6
#
_cell.length_a   1.000
_cell.length_b   1.000
_cell.length_c   1.000
_cell.angle_alpha   90.00
_cell.angle_beta   90.00
_cell.angle_gamma   90.00
#
_symmetry.space_group_name_H-M   'P 1'
#
loop_
_entity.id
_entity.type
_entity.pdbx_description
1 polymer ?
#
loop_
_entity_poly.entity_id
_entity_poly.type
_entity_poly.pdbx_seq_one_letter_code
_entity_poly.pdbx_strand_id
1 'polypeptide(L)'
;EKEDDDPLGYIYIGGGNFSMNVGDDGIHGTSVVQIDGGQFTINAAECIEGTYIRINDGTFDLSSWDDGINAAKKSDSYTPTVEINGGTINITMSAGDTDGIDSNGNIIINGGTISVSGNSTFDYDGTAQFNGGTIYCNGQQVTEIPNQMMGGRGGMGGMGGNTGGFGGRGGQRRPGGQRGGGRPGAPGRCGRGVWVRG
;
A
#
# COMPACT_ATOMS: atom_id res chain seq x y z
N GLU A 1 -24.55 -4.07 3.63
CA GLU A 1 -23.70 -5.07 2.99
C GLU A 1 -22.72 -5.56 4.04
N LYS A 2 -22.83 -6.82 4.40
CA LYS A 2 -21.87 -7.51 5.22
C LYS A 2 -21.06 -8.38 4.29
N GLU A 3 -20.01 -7.84 3.73
CA GLU A 3 -19.10 -8.60 2.89
C GLU A 3 -17.78 -8.88 3.59
N ASP A 4 -17.57 -8.26 4.77
CA ASP A 4 -16.27 -8.23 5.44
C ASP A 4 -15.83 -9.55 6.07
N ASP A 5 -16.63 -10.60 6.04
CA ASP A 5 -16.31 -11.88 6.65
C ASP A 5 -16.58 -13.10 5.73
N ASP A 6 -16.57 -12.90 4.41
CA ASP A 6 -16.72 -14.01 3.49
C ASP A 6 -15.39 -14.77 3.32
N PRO A 7 -15.22 -15.95 3.95
CA PRO A 7 -14.02 -16.77 3.76
C PRO A 7 -13.90 -17.32 2.33
N LEU A 8 -14.93 -17.11 1.49
CA LEU A 8 -14.97 -17.52 0.10
C LEU A 8 -14.53 -16.42 -0.87
N GLY A 9 -14.22 -15.22 -0.38
CA GLY A 9 -13.69 -14.12 -1.17
C GLY A 9 -12.25 -14.34 -1.66
N TYR A 10 -12.02 -15.48 -2.32
CA TYR A 10 -10.72 -15.93 -2.80
C TYR A 10 -10.62 -15.76 -4.32
N ILE A 11 -9.54 -15.14 -4.78
CA ILE A 11 -9.17 -15.06 -6.18
C ILE A 11 -7.90 -15.87 -6.41
N TYR A 12 -7.94 -16.77 -7.40
CA TYR A 12 -6.78 -17.51 -7.86
C TYR A 12 -6.54 -17.27 -9.34
N ILE A 13 -5.31 -16.88 -9.68
CA ILE A 13 -4.88 -16.69 -11.07
C ILE A 13 -3.62 -17.52 -11.30
N GLY A 14 -3.75 -18.60 -12.08
CA GLY A 14 -2.64 -19.48 -12.42
C GLY A 14 -1.82 -19.00 -13.63
N GLY A 15 -2.27 -17.99 -14.35
CA GLY A 15 -1.62 -17.43 -15.52
C GLY A 15 -2.59 -16.69 -16.44
N GLY A 16 -2.12 -16.26 -17.60
CA GLY A 16 -2.91 -15.52 -18.57
C GLY A 16 -2.36 -14.13 -18.86
N ASN A 17 -3.05 -13.40 -19.76
CA ASN A 17 -2.70 -12.03 -20.10
C ASN A 17 -3.88 -11.11 -19.77
N PHE A 18 -3.64 -10.12 -18.93
CA PHE A 18 -4.64 -9.20 -18.43
C PHE A 18 -4.25 -7.78 -18.80
N SER A 19 -5.19 -7.06 -19.40
CA SER A 19 -5.05 -5.62 -19.66
C SER A 19 -6.30 -4.92 -19.14
N MET A 20 -6.13 -4.13 -18.11
CA MET A 20 -7.21 -3.49 -17.37
C MET A 20 -7.00 -1.98 -17.30
N ASN A 21 -8.07 -1.23 -17.52
CA ASN A 21 -8.13 0.21 -17.29
C ASN A 21 -9.48 0.50 -16.64
N VAL A 22 -9.48 0.61 -15.34
CA VAL A 22 -10.69 0.66 -14.51
C VAL A 22 -10.64 1.86 -13.57
N GLY A 23 -11.80 2.30 -13.10
CA GLY A 23 -11.93 3.50 -12.27
C GLY A 23 -11.88 3.21 -10.76
N ASP A 24 -11.77 1.96 -10.38
CA ASP A 24 -11.71 1.44 -9.00
C ASP A 24 -10.64 0.33 -8.98
N ASP A 25 -10.82 -0.76 -8.28
CA ASP A 25 -9.80 -1.81 -8.16
C ASP A 25 -9.67 -2.65 -9.44
N GLY A 26 -8.44 -3.01 -9.79
CA GLY A 26 -8.15 -3.91 -10.92
C GLY A 26 -8.49 -5.36 -10.57
N ILE A 27 -7.91 -5.87 -9.49
CA ILE A 27 -8.16 -7.20 -8.93
C ILE A 27 -8.49 -7.03 -7.46
N HIS A 28 -9.72 -7.38 -7.06
CA HIS A 28 -10.17 -7.24 -5.68
C HIS A 28 -10.66 -8.58 -5.12
N GLY A 29 -10.02 -9.06 -4.07
CA GLY A 29 -10.42 -10.25 -3.32
C GLY A 29 -10.67 -9.93 -1.85
N THR A 30 -11.85 -10.26 -1.34
CA THR A 30 -12.19 -9.97 0.08
C THR A 30 -11.24 -10.67 1.06
N SER A 31 -10.86 -11.93 0.83
CA SER A 31 -9.99 -12.67 1.74
C SER A 31 -8.58 -12.86 1.15
N VAL A 32 -8.43 -13.58 0.06
CA VAL A 32 -7.13 -13.89 -0.53
C VAL A 32 -7.10 -13.60 -2.01
N VAL A 33 -6.04 -12.96 -2.47
CA VAL A 33 -5.67 -12.89 -3.88
C VAL A 33 -4.37 -13.67 -4.06
N GLN A 34 -4.40 -14.79 -4.77
CA GLN A 34 -3.21 -15.56 -5.12
C GLN A 34 -2.97 -15.53 -6.62
N ILE A 35 -1.75 -15.17 -7.02
CA ILE A 35 -1.32 -15.13 -8.41
C ILE A 35 -0.07 -15.98 -8.55
N ASP A 36 -0.16 -17.05 -9.33
CA ASP A 36 0.94 -18.00 -9.57
C ASP A 36 1.71 -17.69 -10.85
N GLY A 37 1.21 -16.78 -11.69
CA GLY A 37 1.86 -16.36 -12.93
C GLY A 37 0.94 -15.54 -13.81
N GLY A 38 1.44 -15.13 -14.97
CA GLY A 38 0.71 -14.35 -15.95
C GLY A 38 1.37 -13.02 -16.28
N GLN A 39 0.73 -12.26 -17.17
CA GLN A 39 1.16 -10.91 -17.54
C GLN A 39 0.02 -9.94 -17.27
N PHE A 40 0.32 -8.88 -16.55
CA PHE A 40 -0.67 -7.92 -16.09
C PHE A 40 -0.23 -6.51 -16.47
N THR A 41 -1.11 -5.80 -17.16
CA THR A 41 -1.01 -4.36 -17.37
C THR A 41 -2.28 -3.75 -16.80
N ILE A 42 -2.16 -3.08 -15.67
CA ILE A 42 -3.31 -2.58 -14.90
C ILE A 42 -3.13 -1.07 -14.65
N ASN A 43 -4.19 -0.31 -14.98
CA ASN A 43 -4.32 1.09 -14.63
C ASN A 43 -5.61 1.25 -13.82
N ALA A 44 -5.51 1.54 -12.54
CA ALA A 44 -6.60 1.48 -11.57
C ALA A 44 -6.38 2.45 -10.40
N ALA A 45 -7.40 2.66 -9.56
CA ALA A 45 -7.19 3.29 -8.26
C ALA A 45 -6.27 2.41 -7.43
N GLU A 46 -6.69 1.18 -7.14
CA GLU A 46 -5.86 0.13 -6.57
C GLU A 46 -5.68 -0.99 -7.60
N CYS A 47 -4.44 -1.33 -7.95
CA CYS A 47 -4.24 -2.35 -8.99
C CYS A 47 -4.56 -3.75 -8.48
N ILE A 48 -4.17 -4.08 -7.25
CA ILE A 48 -4.44 -5.37 -6.60
C ILE A 48 -4.80 -5.11 -5.15
N GLU A 49 -6.04 -5.48 -4.76
CA GLU A 49 -6.51 -5.33 -3.38
C GLU A 49 -6.97 -6.68 -2.80
N GLY A 50 -6.71 -6.89 -1.49
CA GLY A 50 -7.16 -8.05 -0.76
C GLY A 50 -6.76 -7.99 0.70
N THR A 51 -7.25 -8.93 1.54
CA THR A 51 -6.72 -9.04 2.91
C THR A 51 -5.35 -9.74 2.91
N TYR A 52 -5.21 -10.84 2.18
CA TYR A 52 -3.94 -11.52 1.99
C TYR A 52 -3.63 -11.61 0.50
N ILE A 53 -2.57 -10.97 0.06
CA ILE A 53 -2.14 -10.97 -1.34
C ILE A 53 -0.87 -11.81 -1.43
N ARG A 54 -0.90 -12.86 -2.26
CA ARG A 54 0.26 -13.70 -2.54
C ARG A 54 0.58 -13.68 -4.03
N ILE A 55 1.78 -13.23 -4.37
CA ILE A 55 2.31 -13.27 -5.73
C ILE A 55 3.47 -14.26 -5.77
N ASN A 56 3.27 -15.40 -6.45
CA ASN A 56 4.28 -16.42 -6.58
C ASN A 56 5.19 -16.19 -7.80
N ASP A 57 4.62 -15.71 -8.91
CA ASP A 57 5.35 -15.36 -10.12
C ASP A 57 4.47 -14.48 -11.04
N GLY A 58 5.03 -13.99 -12.14
CA GLY A 58 4.35 -13.20 -13.15
C GLY A 58 5.10 -11.93 -13.52
N THR A 59 4.53 -11.21 -14.50
CA THR A 59 5.04 -9.90 -14.92
C THR A 59 3.93 -8.87 -14.76
N PHE A 60 4.21 -7.80 -14.01
CA PHE A 60 3.24 -6.80 -13.65
C PHE A 60 3.74 -5.41 -14.02
N ASP A 61 2.94 -4.69 -14.81
CA ASP A 61 3.06 -3.26 -15.07
C ASP A 61 1.81 -2.58 -14.49
N LEU A 62 1.96 -2.03 -13.30
CA LEU A 62 0.88 -1.44 -12.52
C LEU A 62 1.03 0.09 -12.50
N SER A 63 -0.05 0.79 -12.87
CA SER A 63 -0.16 2.24 -12.77
C SER A 63 -1.33 2.57 -11.86
N SER A 64 -1.07 3.26 -10.76
CA SER A 64 -2.10 3.53 -9.77
C SER A 64 -2.14 5.00 -9.37
N TRP A 65 -3.34 5.45 -8.93
CA TRP A 65 -3.55 6.78 -8.36
C TRP A 65 -4.04 6.77 -6.92
N ASP A 66 -4.17 5.59 -6.31
CA ASP A 66 -4.33 5.34 -4.89
C ASP A 66 -3.22 4.39 -4.46
N ASP A 67 -3.42 3.08 -4.39
CA ASP A 67 -2.36 2.13 -4.05
C ASP A 67 -2.05 1.15 -5.18
N GLY A 68 -0.76 0.84 -5.38
CA GLY A 68 -0.36 -0.15 -6.39
C GLY A 68 -0.79 -1.57 -6.01
N ILE A 69 -0.43 -2.00 -4.80
CA ILE A 69 -0.86 -3.26 -4.17
C ILE A 69 -1.24 -2.95 -2.74
N ASN A 70 -2.51 -3.20 -2.36
CA ASN A 70 -3.06 -2.87 -1.05
C ASN A 70 -3.56 -4.11 -0.31
N ALA A 71 -2.92 -4.45 0.82
CA ALA A 71 -3.43 -5.46 1.75
C ALA A 71 -4.19 -4.79 2.89
N ALA A 72 -5.49 -4.57 2.69
CA ALA A 72 -6.39 -3.99 3.67
C ALA A 72 -7.24 -5.06 4.38
N LYS A 73 -7.68 -4.76 5.60
CA LYS A 73 -8.53 -5.70 6.35
C LYS A 73 -9.95 -5.72 5.80
N LYS A 74 -10.22 -6.64 4.88
CA LYS A 74 -11.54 -6.93 4.31
C LYS A 74 -12.15 -8.21 4.90
N SER A 75 -11.34 -9.06 5.54
CA SER A 75 -11.75 -10.31 6.19
C SER A 75 -11.07 -10.48 7.55
N ASP A 76 -11.76 -11.05 8.51
CA ASP A 76 -11.19 -11.43 9.81
C ASP A 76 -10.42 -12.77 9.76
N SER A 77 -10.50 -13.50 8.65
CA SER A 77 -9.85 -14.82 8.49
C SER A 77 -8.34 -14.72 8.30
N TYR A 78 -7.83 -13.56 7.88
CA TYR A 78 -6.41 -13.34 7.61
C TYR A 78 -5.93 -12.01 8.22
N THR A 79 -4.66 -11.97 8.58
CA THR A 79 -3.96 -10.72 8.85
C THR A 79 -3.61 -10.08 7.51
N PRO A 80 -3.87 -8.78 7.30
CA PRO A 80 -3.44 -8.08 6.09
C PRO A 80 -1.97 -8.34 5.80
N THR A 81 -1.68 -8.84 4.60
CA THR A 81 -0.31 -9.23 4.26
C THR A 81 -0.10 -9.18 2.75
N VAL A 82 0.97 -8.55 2.32
CA VAL A 82 1.51 -8.69 0.97
C VAL A 82 2.70 -9.65 1.02
N GLU A 83 2.58 -10.82 0.37
CA GLU A 83 3.63 -11.82 0.25
C GLU A 83 4.04 -11.94 -1.23
N ILE A 84 5.32 -11.67 -1.53
CA ILE A 84 5.88 -11.77 -2.87
C ILE A 84 6.99 -12.82 -2.86
N ASN A 85 6.78 -13.90 -3.61
CA ASN A 85 7.70 -15.02 -3.70
C ASN A 85 8.55 -14.99 -4.98
N GLY A 86 8.11 -14.26 -6.00
CA GLY A 86 8.80 -14.18 -7.29
C GLY A 86 8.17 -13.15 -8.23
N GLY A 87 8.57 -13.24 -9.51
CA GLY A 87 8.06 -12.39 -10.57
C GLY A 87 8.81 -11.09 -10.78
N THR A 88 8.32 -10.31 -11.74
CA THR A 88 8.79 -8.95 -12.04
C THR A 88 7.64 -7.98 -11.88
N ILE A 89 7.74 -7.06 -10.94
CA ILE A 89 6.67 -6.15 -10.57
C ILE A 89 7.16 -4.73 -10.73
N ASN A 90 6.55 -4.00 -11.66
CA ASN A 90 6.78 -2.58 -11.89
C ASN A 90 5.54 -1.81 -11.44
N ILE A 91 5.71 -0.88 -10.52
CA ILE A 91 4.64 -0.03 -10.01
C ILE A 91 5.00 1.43 -10.25
N THR A 92 4.10 2.15 -10.90
CA THR A 92 4.20 3.59 -11.10
C THR A 92 3.01 4.27 -10.45
N MET A 93 3.29 5.10 -9.46
CA MET A 93 2.29 5.84 -8.72
C MET A 93 2.06 7.23 -9.31
N SER A 94 0.82 7.67 -9.32
CA SER A 94 0.50 9.07 -9.59
C SER A 94 1.02 9.98 -8.48
N ALA A 95 1.03 11.28 -8.71
CA ALA A 95 1.37 12.23 -7.66
C ALA A 95 0.21 12.32 -6.66
N GLY A 96 0.50 12.21 -5.38
CA GLY A 96 -0.48 12.26 -4.30
C GLY A 96 0.05 11.64 -3.01
N ASP A 97 -0.86 11.37 -2.09
CA ASP A 97 -0.65 10.56 -0.90
C ASP A 97 -1.05 9.13 -1.28
N THR A 98 -0.13 8.41 -1.89
CA THR A 98 -0.37 7.14 -2.58
C THR A 98 0.83 6.24 -2.38
N ASP A 99 0.58 4.96 -2.10
CA ASP A 99 1.61 3.99 -1.78
C ASP A 99 1.80 2.95 -2.89
N GLY A 100 3.04 2.63 -3.21
CA GLY A 100 3.33 1.59 -4.20
C GLY A 100 2.88 0.22 -3.72
N ILE A 101 3.26 -0.12 -2.50
CA ILE A 101 2.81 -1.33 -1.80
C ILE A 101 2.42 -0.92 -0.39
N ASP A 102 1.12 -1.01 -0.08
CA ASP A 102 0.56 -0.78 1.24
C ASP A 102 0.12 -2.08 1.91
N SER A 103 0.26 -2.14 3.23
CA SER A 103 -0.32 -3.20 4.03
C SER A 103 -0.72 -2.71 5.42
N ASN A 104 -2.00 -2.77 5.73
CA ASN A 104 -2.46 -2.60 7.11
C ASN A 104 -1.98 -3.73 8.05
N GLY A 105 -0.90 -4.39 7.70
CA GLY A 105 -0.28 -5.49 8.44
C GLY A 105 1.15 -5.74 7.99
N ASN A 106 1.42 -6.85 7.30
CA ASN A 106 2.78 -7.29 7.04
C ASN A 106 3.14 -7.24 5.56
N ILE A 107 4.45 -7.04 5.29
CA ILE A 107 5.03 -7.24 3.96
C ILE A 107 6.12 -8.31 4.06
N ILE A 108 6.05 -9.33 3.19
CA ILE A 108 7.02 -10.42 3.12
C ILE A 108 7.51 -10.54 1.69
N ILE A 109 8.78 -10.30 1.45
CA ILE A 109 9.41 -10.44 0.14
C ILE A 109 10.45 -11.55 0.21
N ASN A 110 10.15 -12.65 -0.46
CA ASN A 110 10.99 -13.84 -0.53
C ASN A 110 11.79 -13.92 -1.82
N GLY A 111 11.37 -13.19 -2.87
CA GLY A 111 12.04 -13.23 -4.18
C GLY A 111 11.46 -12.20 -5.14
N GLY A 112 11.87 -12.31 -6.41
CA GLY A 112 11.42 -11.43 -7.48
C GLY A 112 12.24 -10.17 -7.65
N THR A 113 11.82 -9.35 -8.63
CA THR A 113 12.34 -8.01 -8.87
C THR A 113 11.19 -7.02 -8.80
N ILE A 114 11.27 -6.11 -7.85
CA ILE A 114 10.21 -5.15 -7.55
C ILE A 114 10.75 -3.76 -7.77
N SER A 115 10.10 -2.99 -8.63
CA SER A 115 10.44 -1.59 -8.92
C SER A 115 9.24 -0.73 -8.60
N VAL A 116 9.37 0.18 -7.66
CA VAL A 116 8.32 1.12 -7.29
C VAL A 116 8.79 2.54 -7.53
N SER A 117 7.98 3.32 -8.24
CA SER A 117 8.22 4.74 -8.53
C SER A 117 7.04 5.56 -8.06
N GLY A 118 7.26 6.47 -7.12
CA GLY A 118 6.23 7.31 -6.52
C GLY A 118 6.74 8.09 -5.31
N ASN A 119 5.86 8.86 -4.70
CA ASN A 119 6.19 9.65 -3.50
C ASN A 119 6.41 8.74 -2.29
N SER A 120 5.52 7.76 -2.10
CA SER A 120 5.66 6.69 -1.13
C SER A 120 5.80 5.36 -1.87
N THR A 121 6.79 4.56 -1.51
CA THR A 121 7.05 3.30 -2.20
C THR A 121 6.51 2.10 -1.44
N PHE A 122 6.63 2.12 -0.11
CA PHE A 122 6.10 1.10 0.79
C PHE A 122 5.57 1.74 2.05
N ASP A 123 4.40 1.26 2.49
CA ASP A 123 3.85 1.54 3.81
C ASP A 123 3.35 0.25 4.46
N TYR A 124 3.49 0.11 5.79
CA TYR A 124 2.97 -1.04 6.52
C TYR A 124 2.81 -0.76 8.01
N ASP A 125 1.72 -1.26 8.56
CA ASP A 125 1.39 -1.11 9.99
C ASP A 125 2.09 -2.15 10.89
N GLY A 126 2.42 -3.32 10.34
CA GLY A 126 2.95 -4.46 11.10
C GLY A 126 4.45 -4.64 10.93
N THR A 127 4.85 -5.73 10.30
CA THR A 127 6.26 -6.11 10.11
C THR A 127 6.63 -6.25 8.64
N ALA A 128 7.88 -5.94 8.30
CA ALA A 128 8.43 -6.21 6.99
C ALA A 128 9.57 -7.23 7.07
N GLN A 129 9.55 -8.21 6.16
CA GLN A 129 10.58 -9.23 6.02
C GLN A 129 11.12 -9.23 4.59
N PHE A 130 12.40 -8.97 4.43
CA PHE A 130 13.10 -9.06 3.15
C PHE A 130 14.04 -10.25 3.17
N ASN A 131 13.58 -11.39 2.65
CA ASN A 131 14.30 -12.66 2.68
C ASN A 131 15.08 -12.91 1.38
N GLY A 132 14.73 -12.23 0.29
CA GLY A 132 15.38 -12.37 -1.01
C GLY A 132 14.76 -11.51 -2.10
N GLY A 133 15.35 -11.54 -3.29
CA GLY A 133 14.94 -10.74 -4.42
C GLY A 133 15.70 -9.42 -4.54
N THR A 134 15.14 -8.51 -5.34
CA THR A 134 15.73 -7.19 -5.58
C THR A 134 14.63 -6.13 -5.56
N ILE A 135 14.84 -5.06 -4.80
CA ILE A 135 13.89 -3.96 -4.69
C ILE A 135 14.56 -2.68 -5.17
N TYR A 136 13.84 -1.94 -6.02
CA TYR A 136 14.19 -0.60 -6.46
C TYR A 136 13.09 0.38 -6.03
N CYS A 137 13.48 1.41 -5.28
CA CYS A 137 12.62 2.53 -4.92
C CYS A 137 13.11 3.77 -5.68
N ASN A 138 12.28 4.30 -6.57
CA ASN A 138 12.64 5.45 -7.42
C ASN A 138 13.97 5.26 -8.15
N GLY A 139 14.20 4.04 -8.69
CA GLY A 139 15.41 3.68 -9.42
C GLY A 139 16.63 3.38 -8.56
N GLN A 140 16.54 3.51 -7.25
CA GLN A 140 17.62 3.16 -6.31
C GLN A 140 17.38 1.78 -5.70
N GLN A 141 18.37 0.89 -5.81
CA GLN A 141 18.29 -0.40 -5.14
C GLN A 141 18.37 -0.22 -3.63
N VAL A 142 17.48 -0.90 -2.91
CA VAL A 142 17.45 -0.90 -1.45
C VAL A 142 17.74 -2.30 -0.90
N THR A 143 18.23 -2.36 0.33
CA THR A 143 18.61 -3.61 1.03
C THR A 143 17.65 -3.98 2.15
N GLU A 144 16.64 -3.15 2.36
CA GLU A 144 15.56 -3.36 3.32
C GLU A 144 14.28 -2.76 2.74
N ILE A 145 13.12 -3.19 3.23
CA ILE A 145 11.83 -2.61 2.84
C ILE A 145 11.67 -1.31 3.62
N PRO A 146 11.64 -0.14 2.94
CA PRO A 146 11.42 1.12 3.64
C PRO A 146 9.99 1.18 4.18
N ASN A 147 9.78 1.92 5.27
CA ASN A 147 8.44 2.27 5.76
C ASN A 147 8.31 3.79 5.75
N GLN A 148 7.43 4.31 4.92
CA GLN A 148 7.29 5.75 4.70
C GLN A 148 6.22 6.39 5.58
N MET A 149 5.34 5.64 6.23
CA MET A 149 4.45 6.15 7.27
C MET A 149 5.22 6.85 8.40
N MET A 150 6.42 6.39 8.72
CA MET A 150 7.28 7.00 9.73
C MET A 150 8.05 8.24 9.21
N GLY A 151 8.01 8.54 7.92
CA GLY A 151 8.80 9.60 7.27
C GLY A 151 8.25 11.02 7.41
N GLY A 152 7.11 11.23 8.01
CA GLY A 152 6.52 12.55 8.25
C GLY A 152 7.20 13.41 9.32
N ARG A 153 8.29 12.94 9.95
CA ARG A 153 9.10 13.75 10.87
C ARG A 153 10.58 13.44 10.71
N GLY A 154 11.21 14.30 9.93
CA GLY A 154 12.63 14.32 9.65
C GLY A 154 13.53 13.83 10.75
N GLY A 155 14.08 12.65 10.57
CA GLY A 155 15.25 12.18 11.29
C GLY A 155 16.51 12.80 10.71
N MET A 156 16.79 14.06 10.96
CA MET A 156 18.17 14.58 10.91
C MET A 156 18.87 14.11 12.18
N GLY A 157 19.57 13.01 12.09
CA GLY A 157 20.61 12.65 13.05
C GLY A 157 21.74 13.67 12.98
N GLY A 158 21.64 14.74 13.75
CA GLY A 158 22.70 15.70 13.98
C GLY A 158 23.60 15.19 15.08
N MET A 159 24.80 14.76 14.75
CA MET A 159 25.92 14.66 15.68
C MET A 159 26.26 16.02 16.27
N GLY A 160 26.44 16.03 17.57
CA GLY A 160 27.54 16.79 18.19
C GLY A 160 27.23 18.16 18.78
N GLY A 161 27.56 18.28 20.07
CA GLY A 161 28.13 19.51 20.60
C GLY A 161 27.34 20.27 21.65
N ASN A 162 27.46 19.82 22.86
CA ASN A 162 27.69 20.52 24.12
C ASN A 162 27.74 22.07 24.07
N THR A 163 27.06 22.70 24.98
CA THR A 163 27.36 23.75 25.95
C THR A 163 26.24 24.78 26.10
N GLY A 164 25.72 24.83 27.32
CA GLY A 164 25.68 26.00 28.19
C GLY A 164 24.67 27.12 27.95
N GLY A 165 23.79 27.34 28.93
CA GLY A 165 23.54 28.71 29.31
C GLY A 165 22.08 29.20 29.40
N PHE A 166 21.51 29.11 30.56
CA PHE A 166 20.72 30.13 31.30
C PHE A 166 19.73 31.09 30.59
N GLY A 167 18.55 31.18 31.23
CA GLY A 167 17.74 32.37 31.35
C GLY A 167 16.46 32.36 30.54
N GLY A 168 15.26 32.21 31.04
CA GLY A 168 14.65 32.94 32.06
C GLY A 168 13.48 33.79 31.55
N ARG A 169 12.25 33.57 32.07
CA ARG A 169 11.05 34.42 32.05
C ARG A 169 10.34 34.62 30.70
N GLY A 170 9.06 34.47 30.64
CA GLY A 170 7.91 34.76 31.41
C GLY A 170 6.73 35.02 30.52
N GLY A 171 5.62 34.42 30.83
CA GLY A 171 4.29 34.97 30.85
C GLY A 171 3.63 35.46 29.57
N GLN A 172 2.56 34.86 29.21
CA GLN A 172 1.22 35.42 29.31
C GLN A 172 0.18 34.58 28.55
N ARG A 173 -0.80 34.20 29.31
CA ARG A 173 -2.06 33.62 28.80
C ARG A 173 -2.91 34.69 28.12
N ARG A 174 -3.64 34.35 27.10
CA ARG A 174 -5.01 34.85 26.88
C ARG A 174 -5.84 33.83 26.07
N PRO A 175 -7.13 33.75 26.39
CA PRO A 175 -8.03 32.70 25.91
C PRO A 175 -9.00 33.21 24.85
N GLY A 176 -9.67 32.24 24.16
CA GLY A 176 -11.02 32.45 23.68
C GLY A 176 -11.20 32.55 22.17
N GLY A 177 -12.02 31.70 21.67
CA GLY A 177 -12.60 31.82 20.34
C GLY A 177 -13.25 30.52 19.86
N GLN A 178 -14.41 30.17 20.42
CA GLN A 178 -15.36 29.19 19.86
C GLN A 178 -16.02 29.71 18.59
N ARG A 179 -16.40 28.75 17.76
CA ARG A 179 -17.52 28.59 16.80
C ARG A 179 -16.96 28.14 15.46
N GLY A 180 -17.43 27.10 14.83
CA GLY A 180 -18.71 26.43 14.78
C GLY A 180 -18.97 26.08 13.32
N GLY A 181 -19.56 24.96 13.06
CA GLY A 181 -20.21 24.73 11.79
C GLY A 181 -19.72 23.53 10.99
N GLY A 182 -20.19 22.34 11.35
CA GLY A 182 -20.10 21.17 10.50
C GLY A 182 -21.02 21.31 9.30
N ARG A 183 -20.62 20.70 8.19
CA ARG A 183 -21.52 20.37 7.09
C ARG A 183 -21.43 18.85 6.88
N PRO A 184 -22.56 18.17 6.68
CA PRO A 184 -22.58 16.73 6.46
C PRO A 184 -22.07 16.40 5.06
N GLY A 185 -21.20 15.39 4.97
CA GLY A 185 -20.71 14.82 3.73
C GLY A 185 -21.81 14.08 2.99
N ALA A 186 -21.81 14.18 1.68
CA ALA A 186 -22.68 13.44 0.79
C ALA A 186 -22.24 11.95 0.74
N PRO A 187 -23.19 11.01 0.57
CA PRO A 187 -22.86 9.59 0.50
C PRO A 187 -22.15 9.26 -0.83
N GLY A 188 -21.01 8.59 -0.72
CA GLY A 188 -20.29 8.04 -1.85
C GLY A 188 -21.12 6.93 -2.52
N ARG A 189 -21.14 6.93 -3.83
CA ARG A 189 -21.80 5.92 -4.65
C ARG A 189 -20.88 4.69 -4.74
N CYS A 190 -21.35 3.55 -4.22
CA CYS A 190 -20.79 2.25 -4.51
C CYS A 190 -20.80 1.97 -6.02
N GLY A 191 -19.62 1.76 -6.61
CA GLY A 191 -19.47 1.20 -7.95
C GLY A 191 -19.66 -0.33 -7.89
N ARG A 192 -20.39 -0.87 -8.85
CA ARG A 192 -20.65 -2.31 -8.97
C ARG A 192 -19.43 -2.99 -9.59
N GLY A 193 -18.81 -3.90 -8.86
CA GLY A 193 -17.74 -4.75 -9.37
C GLY A 193 -18.22 -5.66 -10.51
N VAL A 194 -17.38 -5.83 -11.51
CA VAL A 194 -17.60 -6.76 -12.63
C VAL A 194 -16.92 -8.09 -12.28
N TRP A 195 -17.71 -9.14 -12.19
CA TRP A 195 -17.21 -10.50 -11.99
C TRP A 195 -16.77 -11.09 -13.32
N VAL A 196 -15.52 -11.51 -13.42
CA VAL A 196 -15.04 -12.33 -14.55
C VAL A 196 -14.90 -13.77 -14.06
N ARG A 197 -15.76 -14.66 -14.58
CA ARG A 197 -15.57 -16.10 -14.47
C ARG A 197 -14.82 -16.58 -15.73
N GLY A 198 -13.65 -17.14 -15.55
CA GLY A 198 -12.96 -17.93 -16.54
C GLY A 198 -13.24 -19.42 -16.34
#